data_a34c0019d85eb8491802e817f15555d5
#
_entry.id   a34c0019d85eb8491802e817f15555d5
#
_cell.length_a   1.000
_cell.length_b   1.000
_cell.length_c   1.000
_cell.angle_alpha   90.00
_cell.angle_beta   90.00
_cell.angle_gamma   90.00
#
_symmetry.space_group_name_H-M   'P 1'
#
loop_
_entity.id
_entity.type
_entity.pdbx_description
1 polymer ?
#
loop_
_entity_poly.entity_id
_entity_poly.type
_entity_poly.pdbx_seq_one_letter_code
_entity_poly.pdbx_strand_id
1 'polypeptide(L)' 'MEEAFLTKCVVDPIKRSFYLYSSEGEKRVVNCDNTDEFMNVLELVRRITPDDALSYTDPLM' A
#
# COMPACT_ATOMS: atom_id res chain seq x y z
N MET A 1 15.22 7.22 19.24
CA MET A 1 14.88 7.18 17.92
C MET A 1 13.54 6.59 17.62
N GLU A 2 12.77 7.28 16.86
CA GLU A 2 11.47 6.87 16.59
C GLU A 2 11.43 6.03 15.39
N GLU A 3 10.59 5.04 15.35
CA GLU A 3 10.40 4.26 14.20
C GLU A 3 9.04 4.49 13.66
N ALA A 4 8.96 4.99 12.44
CA ALA A 4 7.70 5.13 11.78
C ALA A 4 7.27 3.77 11.27
N PHE A 5 6.00 3.48 11.34
CA PHE A 5 5.46 2.25 10.80
C PHE A 5 4.17 2.56 10.07
N LEU A 6 3.75 1.61 9.23
CA LEU A 6 2.55 1.83 8.45
C LEU A 6 1.32 1.64 9.31
N THR A 7 0.47 2.64 9.31
CA THR A 7 -0.80 2.55 10.01
C THR A 7 -1.92 2.21 9.04
N LYS A 8 -1.68 2.42 7.74
CA LYS A 8 -2.70 2.13 6.75
C LYS A 8 -2.04 2.00 5.39
N CYS A 9 -2.50 1.07 4.62
CA CYS A 9 -2.05 0.90 3.24
C CYS A 9 -3.27 0.66 2.37
N VAL A 10 -3.44 1.47 1.33
CA VAL A 10 -4.54 1.32 0.40
C VAL A 10 -3.97 0.87 -0.93
N VAL A 11 -4.51 -0.21 -1.47
CA VAL A 11 -4.04 -0.77 -2.73
C VAL A 11 -5.05 -0.43 -3.82
N ASP A 12 -4.56 0.14 -4.90
CA ASP A 12 -5.41 0.49 -6.05
C ASP A 12 -5.01 -0.39 -7.22
N PRO A 13 -5.71 -1.49 -7.46
CA PRO A 13 -5.32 -2.42 -8.52
C PRO A 13 -5.50 -1.83 -9.92
N ILE A 14 -6.44 -0.93 -10.08
CA ILE A 14 -6.67 -0.36 -11.40
C ILE A 14 -5.50 0.51 -11.83
N LYS A 15 -5.02 1.33 -10.92
CA LYS A 15 -3.90 2.22 -11.22
C LYS A 15 -2.56 1.61 -10.88
N ARG A 16 -2.56 0.40 -10.36
CA ARG A 16 -1.34 -0.27 -9.93
C ARG A 16 -0.53 0.61 -8.98
N SER A 17 -1.23 1.17 -8.01
CA SER A 17 -0.63 2.10 -7.08
C SER A 17 -0.89 1.68 -5.64
N PHE A 18 -0.01 2.15 -4.77
CA PHE A 18 -0.15 1.89 -3.34
C PHE A 18 -0.06 3.21 -2.61
N TYR A 19 -0.94 3.40 -1.65
CA TYR A 19 -0.92 4.60 -0.82
C TYR A 19 -0.56 4.18 0.58
N LEU A 20 0.59 4.62 1.06
CA LEU A 20 1.11 4.19 2.34
C LEU A 20 1.02 5.35 3.32
N TYR A 21 0.40 5.08 4.48
CA TYR A 21 0.27 6.09 5.51
C TYR A 21 1.07 5.65 6.72
N SER A 22 1.86 6.54 7.27
CA SER A 22 2.72 6.20 8.38
C SER A 22 2.14 6.71 9.69
N SER A 23 2.72 6.23 10.77
CA SER A 23 2.31 6.65 12.10
C SER A 23 2.60 8.11 12.37
N GLU A 24 3.41 8.73 11.52
CA GLU A 24 3.75 10.13 11.68
C GLU A 24 2.92 11.03 10.80
N GLY A 25 1.90 10.48 10.17
CA GLY A 25 1.02 11.29 9.35
C GLY A 25 1.49 11.53 7.93
N GLU A 26 2.53 10.83 7.51
CA GLU A 26 3.02 11.00 6.16
C GLU A 26 2.31 10.06 5.22
N LYS A 27 2.18 10.49 3.98
CA LYS A 27 1.59 9.68 2.95
C LYS A 27 2.59 9.52 1.82
N ARG A 28 2.75 8.30 1.34
CA ARG A 28 3.64 8.03 0.24
C ARG A 28 2.91 7.24 -0.82
N VAL A 29 3.12 7.58 -2.08
CA VAL A 29 2.45 6.89 -3.18
C VAL A 29 3.49 6.15 -3.97
N VAL A 30 3.23 4.87 -4.23
CA VAL A 30 4.11 4.05 -5.04
C VAL A 30 3.34 3.66 -6.29
N ASN A 31 3.86 3.99 -7.46
CA ASN A 31 3.23 3.65 -8.72
C ASN A 31 4.06 2.57 -9.40
N CYS A 32 3.40 1.55 -9.90
CA CYS A 32 4.07 0.47 -10.58
C CYS A 32 3.81 0.55 -12.07
N ASP A 33 4.84 0.24 -12.87
CA ASP A 33 4.72 0.39 -14.31
C ASP A 33 4.01 -0.76 -14.98
N ASN A 34 4.05 -1.93 -14.38
CA ASN A 34 3.43 -3.08 -15.00
C ASN A 34 2.88 -4.00 -13.92
N THR A 35 2.17 -5.04 -14.37
CA THR A 35 1.50 -5.94 -13.45
C THR A 35 2.49 -6.76 -12.63
N ASP A 36 3.59 -7.19 -13.23
CA ASP A 36 4.57 -7.96 -12.49
C ASP A 36 5.13 -7.18 -11.32
N GLU A 37 5.46 -5.92 -11.57
CA GLU A 37 5.97 -5.08 -10.51
C GLU A 37 4.90 -4.86 -9.45
N PHE A 38 3.67 -4.65 -9.88
CA PHE A 38 2.58 -4.44 -8.94
C PHE A 38 2.42 -5.66 -8.03
N MET A 39 2.47 -6.86 -8.60
CA MET A 39 2.29 -8.06 -7.81
C MET A 39 3.45 -8.28 -6.84
N ASN A 40 4.65 -7.93 -7.26
CA ASN A 40 5.80 -8.06 -6.36
C ASN A 40 5.68 -7.12 -5.18
N VAL A 41 5.30 -5.88 -5.43
CA VAL A 41 5.15 -4.92 -4.35
C VAL A 41 3.97 -5.31 -3.46
N LEU A 42 2.90 -5.80 -4.07
CA LEU A 42 1.74 -6.22 -3.29
C LEU A 42 2.11 -7.32 -2.32
N GLU A 43 2.88 -8.28 -2.79
CA GLU A 43 3.27 -9.37 -1.91
C GLU A 43 4.10 -8.86 -0.74
N LEU A 44 5.00 -7.94 -1.01
CA LEU A 44 5.80 -7.35 0.05
C LEU A 44 4.93 -6.58 1.04
N VAL A 45 4.01 -5.78 0.51
CA VAL A 45 3.15 -4.98 1.37
C VAL A 45 2.28 -5.87 2.26
N ARG A 46 1.81 -6.98 1.71
CA ARG A 46 0.97 -7.88 2.50
C ARG A 46 1.75 -8.53 3.63
N ARG A 47 3.07 -8.64 3.49
CA ARG A 47 3.87 -9.20 4.55
C ARG A 47 4.12 -8.23 5.68
N ILE A 48 4.32 -6.96 5.33
CA ILE A 48 4.74 -5.99 6.33
C ILE A 48 3.59 -5.18 6.91
N THR A 49 2.38 -5.33 6.34
CA THR A 49 1.24 -4.54 6.78
C THR A 49 0.22 -5.46 7.46
N PRO A 50 -0.22 -5.12 8.66
CA PRO A 50 -1.25 -5.93 9.31
C PRO A 50 -2.53 -5.96 8.50
N ASP A 51 -3.27 -7.06 8.60
CA ASP A 51 -4.47 -7.20 7.80
C ASP A 51 -5.46 -6.10 8.03
N ASP A 52 -5.59 -5.62 9.24
CA ASP A 52 -6.58 -4.59 9.53
C ASP A 52 -6.11 -3.22 9.09
N ALA A 53 -4.86 -3.09 8.68
CA ALA A 53 -4.37 -1.83 8.13
C ALA A 53 -4.32 -1.85 6.61
N LEU A 54 -4.59 -2.98 6.00
CA LEU A 54 -4.52 -3.13 4.56
C LEU A 54 -5.90 -3.04 3.96
N SER A 55 -6.08 -2.16 2.99
CA SER A 55 -7.36 -1.97 2.34
C SER A 55 -7.17 -1.94 0.84
N TYR A 56 -8.24 -2.23 0.12
CA TYR A 56 -8.21 -2.16 -1.34
C TYR A 56 -9.28 -1.18 -1.77
N THR A 57 -8.98 -0.41 -2.79
CA THR A 57 -10.02 0.42 -3.37
C THR A 57 -10.95 -0.50 -4.13
N ASP A 58 -12.19 -0.08 -4.24
CA ASP A 58 -13.17 -0.87 -4.94
C ASP A 58 -13.58 -0.13 -6.19
N PRO A 59 -12.93 -0.37 -7.29
CA PRO A 59 -13.18 0.40 -8.49
C PRO A 59 -14.49 0.07 -9.18
N LEU A 60 -15.14 -0.98 -8.75
CA LEU A 60 -16.32 -1.39 -9.44
C LEU A 60 -17.53 -0.67 -9.01
N MET A 61 -17.43 0.04 -8.01
CA MET A 61 -18.63 0.70 -7.51
C MET A 61 -18.91 2.02 -8.15
#